data_bc34d783e0830cbb361ef516d28aaa34
#
_entry.id   bc34d783e0830cbb361ef516d28aaa34
#
_cell.length_a   1.000
_cell.length_b   1.000
_cell.length_c   1.000
_cell.angle_alpha   90.00
_cell.angle_beta   90.00
_cell.angle_gamma   90.00
#
_symmetry.space_group_name_H-M   'P 1'
#
loop_
_entity.id
_entity.type
_entity.pdbx_description
1 polymer ?
#
loop_
_entity_poly.entity_id
_entity_poly.type
_entity_poly.pdbx_seq_one_letter_code
_entity_poly.pdbx_strand_id
1 'polypeptide(L)'
;MTKFIAWIDERLPVTKFVKNHLSEYYAPKNFNFFYFFGSLALFVFILQIITGIFLTINYKPDAASAFASVEYIMRDVEWGWLIRYMHSTGASFFFIVIYLHMLRALMYGSYKKPRELLWLFGMFIFVLLMAEAFMGYLLPWGQMSYWGAQVIISLFGAIPLIGESLALWIRGDYVISDATLNRFFAFHVIALPLLLFAVIYLHIAALHTVGSNNPDGVEIKANKNNDGVPVDGIPFHPYYTVKDIFGLAVFLTIFMFVVFFLPEFGGFFLEKDNFVPADPLKTPEHIVPVWYFTPFYAILRAVPDKLGGVIAMGLAIFVLFLMPWLDRCKVKSIRYRSISYKILLIAFIVSFIGLGYIGMKAPTYTLTLLGRIFTIIYFGFFILLYFISKNEKTKPVPERVTMHD
;
A
#
# COMPACT_ATOMS: atom_id res chain seq x y z
N MET A 1 17.92 35.47 -8.84
CA MET A 1 16.56 35.06 -9.24
C MET A 1 16.25 35.65 -10.60
N THR A 2 15.78 34.88 -11.58
CA THR A 2 15.42 35.45 -12.88
C THR A 2 14.20 36.35 -12.74
N LYS A 3 14.07 37.40 -13.60
CA LYS A 3 12.90 38.32 -13.60
C LYS A 3 11.57 37.56 -13.67
N PHE A 4 11.55 36.41 -14.35
CA PHE A 4 10.38 35.55 -14.50
C PHE A 4 9.96 34.92 -13.16
N ILE A 5 10.91 34.36 -12.38
CA ILE A 5 10.63 33.81 -11.05
C ILE A 5 10.14 34.90 -10.09
N ALA A 6 10.74 36.07 -10.10
CA ALA A 6 10.29 37.19 -9.30
C ALA A 6 8.84 37.61 -9.65
N TRP A 7 8.52 37.66 -10.94
CA TRP A 7 7.16 37.96 -11.41
C TRP A 7 6.11 36.92 -10.94
N ILE A 8 6.48 35.62 -10.90
CA ILE A 8 5.63 34.56 -10.34
C ILE A 8 5.47 34.76 -8.85
N ASP A 9 6.57 34.95 -8.11
CA ASP A 9 6.57 35.01 -6.64
C ASP A 9 5.78 36.22 -6.08
N GLU A 10 5.72 37.33 -6.82
CA GLU A 10 4.86 38.48 -6.47
C GLU A 10 3.36 38.12 -6.48
N ARG A 11 2.95 37.12 -7.24
CA ARG A 11 1.54 36.70 -7.44
C ARG A 11 1.20 35.38 -6.74
N LEU A 12 2.14 34.47 -6.74
CA LEU A 12 2.05 33.19 -6.08
C LEU A 12 3.44 32.86 -5.47
N PRO A 13 3.61 32.87 -4.15
CA PRO A 13 4.93 32.75 -3.49
C PRO A 13 5.49 31.32 -3.58
N VAL A 14 5.75 30.84 -4.80
CA VAL A 14 6.22 29.47 -5.09
C VAL A 14 7.59 29.23 -4.47
N THR A 15 8.52 30.18 -4.59
CA THR A 15 9.86 30.05 -4.01
C THR A 15 9.78 29.91 -2.49
N LYS A 16 8.93 30.68 -1.82
CA LYS A 16 8.71 30.56 -0.37
C LYS A 16 8.10 29.22 0.00
N PHE A 17 7.10 28.75 -0.78
CA PHE A 17 6.51 27.44 -0.56
C PHE A 17 7.53 26.32 -0.70
N VAL A 18 8.30 26.30 -1.77
CA VAL A 18 9.37 25.31 -2.01
C VAL A 18 10.42 25.37 -0.91
N LYS A 19 10.84 26.58 -0.52
CA LYS A 19 11.83 26.77 0.55
C LYS A 19 11.35 26.19 1.88
N ASN A 20 10.12 26.50 2.29
CA ASN A 20 9.55 26.02 3.54
C ASN A 20 9.38 24.49 3.59
N HIS A 21 9.12 23.85 2.45
CA HIS A 21 8.86 22.41 2.36
C HIS A 21 10.11 21.57 2.06
N LEU A 22 11.18 22.17 1.56
CA LEU A 22 12.42 21.46 1.22
C LEU A 22 13.63 21.97 2.01
N SER A 23 14.06 23.22 1.79
CA SER A 23 15.32 23.73 2.36
C SER A 23 15.21 24.08 3.85
N GLU A 24 14.05 24.52 4.31
CA GLU A 24 13.76 24.85 5.70
C GLU A 24 13.00 23.73 6.43
N TYR A 25 12.72 22.60 5.75
CA TYR A 25 12.26 21.41 6.40
C TYR A 25 13.44 20.57 6.86
N TYR A 26 13.61 20.48 8.18
CA TYR A 26 14.69 19.72 8.81
C TYR A 26 14.23 18.28 9.09
N ALA A 27 14.95 17.32 8.52
CA ALA A 27 14.74 15.90 8.75
C ALA A 27 15.84 15.32 9.67
N PRO A 28 15.57 14.25 10.43
CA PRO A 28 16.57 13.57 11.24
C PRO A 28 17.79 13.14 10.41
N LYS A 29 18.99 13.39 10.92
CA LYS A 29 20.25 13.14 10.18
C LYS A 29 20.59 11.65 9.97
N ASN A 30 19.90 10.73 10.66
CA ASN A 30 20.20 9.28 10.67
C ASN A 30 19.19 8.42 9.88
N PHE A 31 18.52 8.95 8.88
CA PHE A 31 17.66 8.11 8.02
C PHE A 31 18.46 7.02 7.35
N ASN A 32 17.91 5.80 7.40
CA ASN A 32 18.44 4.63 6.71
C ASN A 32 17.57 4.28 5.48
N PHE A 33 17.92 3.18 4.82
CA PHE A 33 17.24 2.67 3.62
C PHE A 33 15.70 2.60 3.73
N PHE A 34 15.16 2.26 4.88
CA PHE A 34 13.69 2.14 5.04
C PHE A 34 12.93 3.46 4.91
N TYR A 35 13.61 4.60 4.90
CA TYR A 35 12.98 5.92 4.75
C TYR A 35 12.70 6.31 3.30
N PHE A 36 13.28 5.61 2.30
CA PHE A 36 12.98 5.82 0.88
C PHE A 36 11.56 5.41 0.47
N PHE A 37 10.93 4.47 1.18
CA PHE A 37 9.66 3.90 0.75
C PHE A 37 8.50 4.90 0.77
N GLY A 38 8.58 6.01 1.49
CA GLY A 38 7.58 7.08 1.43
C GLY A 38 7.63 7.88 0.13
N SER A 39 8.81 8.34 -0.28
CA SER A 39 9.03 9.05 -1.55
C SER A 39 8.82 8.15 -2.75
N LEU A 40 9.23 6.87 -2.67
CA LEU A 40 8.95 5.88 -3.71
C LEU A 40 7.45 5.60 -3.88
N ALA A 41 6.68 5.53 -2.78
CA ALA A 41 5.23 5.37 -2.86
C ALA A 41 4.56 6.53 -3.60
N LEU A 42 4.97 7.77 -3.32
CA LEU A 42 4.48 8.95 -4.03
C LEU A 42 4.86 8.91 -5.51
N PHE A 43 6.09 8.52 -5.83
CA PHE A 43 6.55 8.36 -7.21
C PHE A 43 5.70 7.33 -7.96
N VAL A 44 5.48 6.14 -7.37
CA VAL A 44 4.68 5.09 -8.01
C VAL A 44 3.22 5.54 -8.18
N PHE A 45 2.66 6.27 -7.21
CA PHE A 45 1.32 6.85 -7.36
C PHE A 45 1.24 7.76 -8.59
N ILE A 46 2.20 8.67 -8.77
CA ILE A 46 2.26 9.55 -9.95
C ILE A 46 2.42 8.72 -11.23
N LEU A 47 3.27 7.71 -11.22
CA LEU A 47 3.47 6.80 -12.34
C LEU A 47 2.16 6.09 -12.74
N GLN A 48 1.39 5.60 -11.75
CA GLN A 48 0.08 4.96 -11.99
C GLN A 48 -0.91 5.94 -12.61
N ILE A 49 -0.98 7.18 -12.13
CA ILE A 49 -1.85 8.22 -12.71
C ILE A 49 -1.47 8.48 -14.17
N ILE A 50 -0.18 8.71 -14.46
CA ILE A 50 0.29 9.01 -15.82
C ILE A 50 0.00 7.85 -16.76
N THR A 51 0.42 6.64 -16.40
CA THR A 51 0.20 5.46 -17.25
C THR A 51 -1.27 5.12 -17.41
N GLY A 52 -2.09 5.31 -16.34
CA GLY A 52 -3.53 5.13 -16.38
C GLY A 52 -4.21 6.09 -17.34
N ILE A 53 -3.85 7.38 -17.33
CA ILE A 53 -4.38 8.36 -18.29
C ILE A 53 -4.09 7.93 -19.74
N PHE A 54 -2.84 7.50 -20.04
CA PHE A 54 -2.51 7.04 -21.39
C PHE A 54 -3.27 5.77 -21.79
N LEU A 55 -3.53 4.84 -20.84
CA LEU A 55 -4.35 3.66 -21.13
C LEU A 55 -5.79 4.04 -21.48
N THR A 56 -6.40 5.03 -20.80
CA THR A 56 -7.79 5.42 -21.06
C THR A 56 -8.01 6.00 -22.46
N ILE A 57 -6.97 6.47 -23.16
CA ILE A 57 -7.07 7.00 -24.52
C ILE A 57 -7.60 5.93 -25.48
N ASN A 58 -7.21 4.67 -25.29
CA ASN A 58 -7.54 3.57 -26.18
C ASN A 58 -8.42 2.50 -25.55
N TYR A 59 -8.54 2.48 -24.20
CA TYR A 59 -9.36 1.53 -23.48
C TYR A 59 -10.86 1.81 -23.65
N LYS A 60 -11.66 0.76 -23.82
CA LYS A 60 -13.13 0.85 -23.92
C LYS A 60 -13.78 0.14 -22.73
N PRO A 61 -14.46 0.86 -21.81
CA PRO A 61 -15.13 0.29 -20.66
C PRO A 61 -16.49 -0.34 -21.02
N ASP A 62 -16.49 -1.29 -21.94
CA ASP A 62 -17.63 -2.01 -22.48
C ASP A 62 -17.34 -3.50 -22.48
N ALA A 63 -18.24 -4.31 -21.93
CA ALA A 63 -18.02 -5.75 -21.72
C ALA A 63 -17.72 -6.53 -23.03
N ALA A 64 -18.22 -6.07 -24.17
CA ALA A 64 -17.95 -6.70 -25.47
C ALA A 64 -16.58 -6.27 -26.04
N SER A 65 -16.04 -5.13 -25.64
CA SER A 65 -14.87 -4.50 -26.26
C SER A 65 -13.66 -4.38 -25.34
N ALA A 66 -13.84 -4.49 -24.02
CA ALA A 66 -12.79 -4.19 -23.04
C ALA A 66 -11.53 -5.05 -23.25
N PHE A 67 -11.69 -6.36 -23.30
CA PHE A 67 -10.55 -7.26 -23.55
C PHE A 67 -9.86 -6.97 -24.87
N ALA A 68 -10.64 -6.84 -25.96
CA ALA A 68 -10.09 -6.52 -27.28
C ALA A 68 -9.38 -5.16 -27.31
N SER A 69 -9.85 -4.17 -26.54
CA SER A 69 -9.19 -2.85 -26.45
C SER A 69 -7.83 -2.93 -25.73
N VAL A 70 -7.69 -3.83 -24.72
CA VAL A 70 -6.40 -4.09 -24.08
C VAL A 70 -5.44 -4.80 -25.05
N GLU A 71 -5.93 -5.79 -25.82
CA GLU A 71 -5.14 -6.45 -26.86
C GLU A 71 -4.68 -5.44 -27.93
N TYR A 72 -5.56 -4.52 -28.36
CA TYR A 72 -5.22 -3.44 -29.28
C TYR A 72 -4.11 -2.53 -28.72
N ILE A 73 -4.21 -2.14 -27.43
CA ILE A 73 -3.15 -1.37 -26.76
C ILE A 73 -1.83 -2.13 -26.78
N MET A 74 -1.87 -3.43 -26.51
CA MET A 74 -0.67 -4.26 -26.41
C MET A 74 0.03 -4.51 -27.74
N ARG A 75 -0.73 -4.55 -28.86
CA ARG A 75 -0.22 -5.03 -30.16
C ARG A 75 -0.10 -3.94 -31.21
N ASP A 76 -1.05 -3.01 -31.25
CA ASP A 76 -1.21 -2.06 -32.37
C ASP A 76 -0.85 -0.62 -31.98
N VAL A 77 -0.97 -0.24 -30.70
CA VAL A 77 -0.59 1.09 -30.23
C VAL A 77 0.92 1.15 -30.02
N GLU A 78 1.57 2.11 -30.66
CA GLU A 78 3.01 2.32 -30.49
C GLU A 78 3.35 2.57 -29.03
N TRP A 79 4.29 1.80 -28.45
CA TRP A 79 4.65 1.78 -27.02
C TRP A 79 3.51 1.41 -26.04
N GLY A 80 2.35 0.99 -26.55
CA GLY A 80 1.19 0.63 -25.72
C GLY A 80 1.49 -0.51 -24.75
N TRP A 81 2.22 -1.54 -25.20
CA TRP A 81 2.69 -2.64 -24.37
C TRP A 81 3.54 -2.17 -23.19
N LEU A 82 4.41 -1.19 -23.40
CA LEU A 82 5.27 -0.64 -22.35
C LEU A 82 4.42 0.07 -21.29
N ILE A 83 3.51 0.95 -21.71
CA ILE A 83 2.62 1.67 -20.78
C ILE A 83 1.73 0.69 -20.02
N ARG A 84 1.19 -0.32 -20.69
CA ARG A 84 0.36 -1.37 -20.07
C ARG A 84 1.13 -2.15 -19.01
N TYR A 85 2.37 -2.59 -19.32
CA TYR A 85 3.20 -3.30 -18.35
C TYR A 85 3.70 -2.38 -17.23
N MET A 86 4.04 -1.12 -17.50
CA MET A 86 4.37 -0.16 -16.46
C MET A 86 3.20 0.04 -15.48
N HIS A 87 1.96 0.04 -15.97
CA HIS A 87 0.78 0.18 -15.14
C HIS A 87 0.52 -1.09 -14.29
N SER A 88 0.48 -2.26 -14.89
CA SER A 88 0.19 -3.51 -14.19
C SER A 88 1.31 -3.94 -13.23
N THR A 89 2.57 -3.91 -13.69
CA THR A 89 3.74 -4.16 -12.83
C THR A 89 3.86 -3.09 -11.75
N GLY A 90 3.55 -1.83 -12.10
CA GLY A 90 3.53 -0.72 -11.16
C GLY A 90 2.56 -0.91 -10.00
N ALA A 91 1.40 -1.52 -10.22
CA ALA A 91 0.48 -1.88 -9.14
C ALA A 91 1.14 -2.86 -8.14
N SER A 92 1.83 -3.89 -8.62
CA SER A 92 2.59 -4.82 -7.76
C SER A 92 3.71 -4.12 -7.00
N PHE A 93 4.50 -3.27 -7.66
CA PHE A 93 5.56 -2.49 -7.00
C PHE A 93 4.99 -1.49 -5.98
N PHE A 94 3.81 -0.95 -6.23
CA PHE A 94 3.15 -0.06 -5.26
C PHE A 94 2.88 -0.80 -3.94
N PHE A 95 2.32 -2.01 -3.98
CA PHE A 95 2.08 -2.80 -2.78
C PHE A 95 3.38 -3.25 -2.11
N ILE A 96 4.43 -3.61 -2.85
CA ILE A 96 5.75 -3.88 -2.27
C ILE A 96 6.25 -2.68 -1.48
N VAL A 97 6.21 -1.49 -2.07
CA VAL A 97 6.67 -0.25 -1.44
C VAL A 97 5.82 0.09 -0.21
N ILE A 98 4.49 -0.04 -0.29
CA ILE A 98 3.58 0.26 0.83
C ILE A 98 3.79 -0.72 1.99
N TYR A 99 3.93 -2.02 1.72
CA TYR A 99 4.21 -3.00 2.78
C TYR A 99 5.54 -2.73 3.48
N LEU A 100 6.58 -2.35 2.75
CA LEU A 100 7.87 -1.97 3.33
C LEU A 100 7.79 -0.64 4.09
N HIS A 101 6.98 0.31 3.61
CA HIS A 101 6.70 1.56 4.31
C HIS A 101 5.98 1.31 5.65
N MET A 102 4.98 0.43 5.67
CA MET A 102 4.28 0.01 6.89
C MET A 102 5.19 -0.77 7.84
N LEU A 103 6.01 -1.68 7.30
CA LEU A 103 7.01 -2.41 8.08
C LEU A 103 7.97 -1.47 8.80
N ARG A 104 8.49 -0.44 8.11
CA ARG A 104 9.31 0.60 8.72
C ARG A 104 8.58 1.28 9.88
N ALA A 105 7.30 1.57 9.71
CA ALA A 105 6.50 2.18 10.77
C ALA A 105 6.36 1.25 12.00
N LEU A 106 6.19 -0.05 11.80
CA LEU A 106 6.16 -1.04 12.88
C LEU A 106 7.53 -1.14 13.57
N MET A 107 8.62 -1.19 12.81
CA MET A 107 9.98 -1.29 13.37
C MET A 107 10.37 -0.09 14.23
N TYR A 108 10.04 1.12 13.79
CA TYR A 108 10.49 2.35 14.46
C TYR A 108 9.39 3.06 15.24
N GLY A 109 8.18 2.48 15.36
CA GLY A 109 7.08 3.04 16.11
C GLY A 109 6.57 4.37 15.54
N SER A 110 6.52 4.49 14.20
CA SER A 110 6.08 5.72 13.53
C SER A 110 4.57 5.99 13.63
N TYR A 111 3.83 5.08 14.24
CA TYR A 111 2.40 5.22 14.59
C TYR A 111 2.16 5.78 16.00
N LYS A 112 3.21 5.90 16.82
CA LYS A 112 3.10 6.38 18.20
C LYS A 112 3.02 7.91 18.27
N LYS A 113 2.52 8.41 19.39
CA LYS A 113 2.42 9.86 19.66
C LYS A 113 3.71 10.62 19.30
N PRO A 114 3.59 11.73 18.57
CA PRO A 114 2.39 12.47 18.13
C PRO A 114 1.92 12.12 16.71
N ARG A 115 2.16 10.90 16.19
CA ARG A 115 1.95 10.48 14.80
C ARG A 115 0.74 9.57 14.59
N GLU A 116 -0.19 9.52 15.56
CA GLU A 116 -1.39 8.66 15.48
C GLU A 116 -2.24 9.03 14.27
N LEU A 117 -2.51 10.32 14.07
CA LEU A 117 -3.30 10.78 12.92
C LEU A 117 -2.59 10.53 11.59
N LEU A 118 -1.27 10.69 11.56
CA LEU A 118 -0.44 10.35 10.41
C LEU A 118 -0.59 8.87 10.03
N TRP A 119 -0.58 7.97 11.03
CA TRP A 119 -0.81 6.54 10.83
C TRP A 119 -2.21 6.26 10.30
N LEU A 120 -3.24 6.89 10.88
CA LEU A 120 -4.63 6.71 10.43
C LEU A 120 -4.82 7.13 8.96
N PHE A 121 -4.28 8.27 8.54
CA PHE A 121 -4.30 8.65 7.12
C PHE A 121 -3.58 7.61 6.25
N GLY A 122 -2.44 7.09 6.70
CA GLY A 122 -1.74 6.00 6.01
C GLY A 122 -2.60 4.74 5.86
N MET A 123 -3.36 4.37 6.89
CA MET A 123 -4.28 3.24 6.84
C MET A 123 -5.48 3.48 5.91
N PHE A 124 -6.01 4.71 5.87
CA PHE A 124 -7.03 5.07 4.88
C PHE A 124 -6.51 4.99 3.45
N ILE A 125 -5.28 5.49 3.20
CA ILE A 125 -4.61 5.34 1.90
C ILE A 125 -4.49 3.84 1.54
N PHE A 126 -4.08 3.00 2.48
CA PHE A 126 -3.93 1.56 2.24
C PHE A 126 -5.25 0.89 1.83
N VAL A 127 -6.36 1.18 2.52
CA VAL A 127 -7.69 0.64 2.18
C VAL A 127 -8.18 1.18 0.83
N LEU A 128 -7.99 2.48 0.56
CA LEU A 128 -8.33 3.07 -0.73
C LEU A 128 -7.51 2.48 -1.86
N LEU A 129 -6.21 2.22 -1.63
CA LEU A 129 -5.35 1.57 -2.60
C LEU A 129 -5.76 0.12 -2.88
N MET A 130 -6.24 -0.61 -1.86
CA MET A 130 -6.83 -1.95 -2.08
C MET A 130 -8.08 -1.88 -2.95
N ALA A 131 -8.97 -0.91 -2.72
CA ALA A 131 -10.16 -0.70 -3.53
C ALA A 131 -9.78 -0.29 -4.97
N GLU A 132 -8.83 0.64 -5.12
CA GLU A 132 -8.29 1.08 -6.40
C GLU A 132 -7.74 -0.08 -7.23
N ALA A 133 -6.89 -0.91 -6.63
CA ALA A 133 -6.29 -2.07 -7.29
C ALA A 133 -7.33 -3.14 -7.66
N PHE A 134 -8.31 -3.38 -6.78
CA PHE A 134 -9.41 -4.32 -7.05
C PHE A 134 -10.25 -3.89 -8.26
N MET A 135 -10.65 -2.62 -8.28
CA MET A 135 -11.46 -2.10 -9.38
C MET A 135 -10.66 -2.06 -10.70
N GLY A 136 -9.38 -1.67 -10.65
CA GLY A 136 -8.50 -1.69 -11.83
C GLY A 136 -8.24 -3.08 -12.39
N TYR A 137 -8.17 -4.08 -11.50
CA TYR A 137 -7.93 -5.47 -11.92
C TYR A 137 -9.06 -6.06 -12.77
N LEU A 138 -10.32 -5.64 -12.58
CA LEU A 138 -11.44 -6.07 -13.40
C LEU A 138 -11.38 -5.53 -14.84
N LEU A 139 -10.79 -4.34 -15.05
CA LEU A 139 -10.88 -3.61 -16.31
C LEU A 139 -10.36 -4.37 -17.55
N PRO A 140 -9.28 -5.19 -17.49
CA PRO A 140 -8.88 -5.99 -18.63
C PRO A 140 -9.90 -7.00 -19.11
N TRP A 141 -10.93 -7.31 -18.32
CA TRP A 141 -12.00 -8.26 -18.64
C TRP A 141 -11.48 -9.64 -19.02
N GLY A 142 -10.40 -10.06 -18.35
CA GLY A 142 -9.83 -11.39 -18.48
C GLY A 142 -10.55 -12.40 -17.60
N GLN A 143 -10.29 -13.68 -17.83
CA GLN A 143 -10.96 -14.78 -17.13
C GLN A 143 -10.73 -14.74 -15.62
N MET A 144 -9.49 -14.52 -15.14
CA MET A 144 -9.21 -14.46 -13.72
C MET A 144 -9.76 -13.18 -13.07
N SER A 145 -9.67 -12.03 -13.74
CA SER A 145 -10.17 -10.75 -13.20
C SER A 145 -11.69 -10.74 -13.06
N TYR A 146 -12.41 -11.29 -14.03
CA TYR A 146 -13.86 -11.43 -13.97
C TYR A 146 -14.32 -12.33 -12.80
N TRP A 147 -13.76 -13.53 -12.71
CA TRP A 147 -14.13 -14.47 -11.66
C TRP A 147 -13.61 -14.04 -10.27
N GLY A 148 -12.47 -13.38 -10.22
CA GLY A 148 -11.96 -12.75 -8.99
C GLY A 148 -12.92 -11.67 -8.47
N ALA A 149 -13.45 -10.82 -9.34
CA ALA A 149 -14.46 -9.83 -8.96
C ALA A 149 -15.76 -10.49 -8.49
N GLN A 150 -16.23 -11.56 -9.18
CA GLN A 150 -17.40 -12.32 -8.76
C GLN A 150 -17.25 -12.88 -7.34
N VAL A 151 -16.09 -13.46 -7.02
CA VAL A 151 -15.80 -13.97 -5.68
C VAL A 151 -15.81 -12.84 -4.65
N ILE A 152 -15.04 -11.77 -4.88
CA ILE A 152 -14.89 -10.68 -3.90
C ILE A 152 -16.23 -9.98 -3.64
N ILE A 153 -17.02 -9.68 -4.68
CA ILE A 153 -18.33 -9.04 -4.49
C ILE A 153 -19.29 -9.97 -3.76
N SER A 154 -19.22 -11.30 -4.02
CA SER A 154 -20.05 -12.28 -3.33
C SER A 154 -19.79 -12.34 -1.81
N LEU A 155 -18.61 -11.90 -1.34
CA LEU A 155 -18.30 -11.85 0.09
C LEU A 155 -19.15 -10.79 0.82
N PHE A 156 -19.45 -9.67 0.15
CA PHE A 156 -20.36 -8.67 0.72
C PHE A 156 -21.76 -9.23 0.97
N GLY A 157 -22.21 -10.18 0.13
CA GLY A 157 -23.47 -10.89 0.30
C GLY A 157 -23.57 -11.74 1.58
N ALA A 158 -22.45 -12.02 2.25
CA ALA A 158 -22.44 -12.72 3.53
C ALA A 158 -22.83 -11.82 4.73
N ILE A 159 -22.87 -10.49 4.54
CA ILE A 159 -23.22 -9.55 5.62
C ILE A 159 -24.71 -9.67 5.93
N PRO A 160 -25.10 -9.95 7.19
CA PRO A 160 -26.51 -10.09 7.54
C PRO A 160 -27.32 -8.84 7.21
N LEU A 161 -28.58 -9.01 6.82
CA LEU A 161 -29.60 -7.97 6.56
C LEU A 161 -29.38 -7.16 5.28
N ILE A 162 -28.16 -6.70 5.00
CA ILE A 162 -27.88 -5.76 3.91
C ILE A 162 -27.01 -6.35 2.80
N GLY A 163 -26.42 -7.55 3.02
CA GLY A 163 -25.35 -8.08 2.18
C GLY A 163 -25.76 -8.30 0.73
N GLU A 164 -26.90 -8.90 0.48
CA GLU A 164 -27.39 -9.14 -0.88
C GLU A 164 -27.67 -7.83 -1.64
N SER A 165 -28.34 -6.87 -0.98
CA SER A 165 -28.62 -5.54 -1.54
C SER A 165 -27.32 -4.78 -1.82
N LEU A 166 -26.34 -4.90 -0.92
CA LEU A 166 -25.02 -4.27 -1.09
C LEU A 166 -24.25 -4.90 -2.26
N ALA A 167 -24.23 -6.22 -2.35
CA ALA A 167 -23.58 -6.94 -3.47
C ALA A 167 -24.23 -6.58 -4.82
N LEU A 168 -25.56 -6.50 -4.87
CA LEU A 168 -26.30 -6.05 -6.04
C LEU A 168 -25.98 -4.59 -6.41
N TRP A 169 -25.92 -3.71 -5.40
CA TRP A 169 -25.56 -2.31 -5.61
C TRP A 169 -24.12 -2.16 -6.13
N ILE A 170 -23.14 -2.88 -5.59
CA ILE A 170 -21.75 -2.85 -6.05
C ILE A 170 -21.65 -3.34 -7.49
N ARG A 171 -22.29 -4.47 -7.82
CA ARG A 171 -22.32 -5.03 -9.17
C ARG A 171 -23.06 -4.17 -10.17
N GLY A 172 -24.18 -3.59 -9.74
CA GLY A 172 -25.11 -2.88 -10.61
C GLY A 172 -26.02 -3.77 -11.41
N ASP A 173 -25.92 -5.08 -11.23
CA ASP A 173 -26.68 -6.11 -11.90
C ASP A 173 -26.67 -7.39 -11.04
N TYR A 174 -27.45 -8.40 -11.42
CA TYR A 174 -27.48 -9.71 -10.74
C TYR A 174 -26.20 -10.51 -10.94
N VAL A 175 -25.49 -10.29 -12.04
CA VAL A 175 -24.18 -10.89 -12.37
C VAL A 175 -23.15 -9.80 -12.64
N ILE A 176 -21.88 -10.15 -12.74
CA ILE A 176 -20.84 -9.27 -13.25
C ILE A 176 -21.16 -9.00 -14.73
N SER A 177 -21.40 -7.75 -15.06
CA SER A 177 -21.89 -7.30 -16.37
C SER A 177 -21.25 -5.99 -16.80
N ASP A 178 -21.69 -5.45 -17.91
CA ASP A 178 -21.31 -4.13 -18.40
C ASP A 178 -21.54 -3.03 -17.35
N ALA A 179 -22.63 -3.10 -16.60
CA ALA A 179 -22.90 -2.16 -15.51
C ALA A 179 -21.82 -2.21 -14.42
N THR A 180 -21.29 -3.39 -14.09
CA THR A 180 -20.18 -3.54 -13.15
C THR A 180 -18.90 -2.91 -13.70
N LEU A 181 -18.58 -3.20 -14.96
CA LEU A 181 -17.39 -2.71 -15.62
C LEU A 181 -17.37 -1.17 -15.69
N ASN A 182 -18.48 -0.55 -16.10
CA ASN A 182 -18.62 0.91 -16.16
C ASN A 182 -18.47 1.58 -14.79
N ARG A 183 -19.07 1.01 -13.75
CA ARG A 183 -18.92 1.51 -12.37
C ARG A 183 -17.48 1.43 -11.90
N PHE A 184 -16.83 0.29 -12.09
CA PHE A 184 -15.45 0.07 -11.68
C PHE A 184 -14.49 0.98 -12.46
N PHE A 185 -14.73 1.17 -13.75
CA PHE A 185 -13.97 2.14 -14.55
C PHE A 185 -14.10 3.57 -13.99
N ALA A 186 -15.32 4.03 -13.72
CA ALA A 186 -15.53 5.37 -13.18
C ALA A 186 -14.87 5.57 -11.80
N PHE A 187 -14.95 4.58 -10.93
CA PHE A 187 -14.30 4.62 -9.63
C PHE A 187 -12.77 4.60 -9.75
N HIS A 188 -12.21 3.67 -10.55
CA HIS A 188 -10.78 3.51 -10.73
C HIS A 188 -10.11 4.70 -11.43
N VAL A 189 -10.76 5.30 -12.43
CA VAL A 189 -10.15 6.37 -13.23
C VAL A 189 -10.36 7.76 -12.61
N ILE A 190 -11.43 7.96 -11.85
CA ILE A 190 -11.81 9.29 -11.35
C ILE A 190 -11.90 9.31 -9.83
N ALA A 191 -12.86 8.57 -9.24
CA ALA A 191 -13.27 8.81 -7.86
C ALA A 191 -12.19 8.41 -6.84
N LEU A 192 -11.63 7.21 -6.96
CA LEU A 192 -10.60 6.72 -6.03
C LEU A 192 -9.27 7.44 -6.19
N PRO A 193 -8.75 7.73 -7.41
CA PRO A 193 -7.53 8.53 -7.57
C PRO A 193 -7.64 9.93 -6.96
N LEU A 194 -8.78 10.61 -7.12
CA LEU A 194 -9.01 11.93 -6.51
C LEU A 194 -9.05 11.84 -4.98
N LEU A 195 -9.72 10.82 -4.45
CA LEU A 195 -9.78 10.60 -3.01
C LEU A 195 -8.42 10.21 -2.45
N LEU A 196 -7.66 9.34 -3.14
CA LEU A 196 -6.27 9.01 -2.79
C LEU A 196 -5.40 10.25 -2.75
N PHE A 197 -5.47 11.10 -3.78
CA PHE A 197 -4.73 12.36 -3.84
C PHE A 197 -5.03 13.25 -2.62
N ALA A 198 -6.32 13.41 -2.26
CA ALA A 198 -6.72 14.20 -1.12
C ALA A 198 -6.18 13.64 0.21
N VAL A 199 -6.27 12.32 0.42
CA VAL A 199 -5.80 11.69 1.68
C VAL A 199 -4.27 11.65 1.73
N ILE A 200 -3.57 11.46 0.60
CA ILE A 200 -2.10 11.56 0.51
C ILE A 200 -1.66 12.98 0.89
N TYR A 201 -2.34 14.00 0.39
CA TYR A 201 -2.05 15.39 0.77
C TYR A 201 -2.18 15.59 2.29
N LEU A 202 -3.27 15.09 2.91
CA LEU A 202 -3.46 15.15 4.36
C LEU A 202 -2.39 14.38 5.14
N HIS A 203 -1.96 13.22 4.63
CA HIS A 203 -0.89 12.42 5.20
C HIS A 203 0.45 13.18 5.20
N ILE A 204 0.80 13.82 4.09
CA ILE A 204 2.03 14.61 3.97
C ILE A 204 1.93 15.88 4.84
N ALA A 205 0.79 16.56 4.87
CA ALA A 205 0.58 17.74 5.71
C ALA A 205 0.73 17.38 7.21
N ALA A 206 0.15 16.26 7.64
CA ALA A 206 0.33 15.75 9.00
C ALA A 206 1.80 15.42 9.29
N LEU A 207 2.52 14.80 8.33
CA LEU A 207 3.95 14.52 8.45
C LEU A 207 4.76 15.80 8.66
N HIS A 208 4.51 16.84 7.88
CA HIS A 208 5.21 18.12 8.00
C HIS A 208 4.93 18.79 9.36
N THR A 209 3.72 18.67 9.88
CA THR A 209 3.33 19.22 11.19
C THR A 209 4.07 18.55 12.34
N VAL A 210 4.03 17.21 12.42
CA VAL A 210 4.62 16.48 13.55
C VAL A 210 6.11 16.15 13.33
N GLY A 211 6.59 16.16 12.10
CA GLY A 211 7.94 15.78 11.70
C GLY A 211 8.14 14.28 11.57
N SER A 212 9.15 13.90 10.79
CA SER A 212 9.54 12.50 10.59
C SER A 212 10.08 11.86 11.86
N ASN A 213 9.72 10.60 12.09
CA ASN A 213 10.40 9.75 13.06
C ASN A 213 11.78 9.33 12.53
N ASN A 214 12.60 8.68 13.35
CA ASN A 214 13.94 8.22 12.96
C ASN A 214 14.26 6.84 13.58
N PRO A 215 15.35 6.18 13.15
CA PRO A 215 15.73 4.87 13.65
C PRO A 215 15.98 4.77 15.16
N ASP A 216 16.24 5.88 15.84
CA ASP A 216 16.39 5.88 17.31
C ASP A 216 15.08 6.23 18.03
N GLY A 217 14.10 6.79 17.34
CA GLY A 217 12.84 7.24 17.93
C GLY A 217 12.96 8.55 18.74
N VAL A 218 14.03 9.32 18.54
CA VAL A 218 14.27 10.60 19.19
C VAL A 218 13.45 11.70 18.51
N GLU A 219 12.80 12.56 19.31
CA GLU A 219 12.02 13.69 18.78
C GLU A 219 12.95 14.89 18.51
N ILE A 220 13.44 15.04 17.29
CA ILE A 220 14.40 16.10 16.94
C ILE A 220 13.85 17.51 17.12
N LYS A 221 12.52 17.70 16.97
CA LYS A 221 11.87 19.00 17.15
C LYS A 221 11.84 19.48 18.60
N ALA A 222 12.05 18.57 19.57
CA ALA A 222 12.12 18.92 20.99
C ALA A 222 13.43 19.62 21.39
N ASN A 223 14.50 19.41 20.59
CA ASN A 223 15.84 19.90 20.92
C ASN A 223 16.33 20.83 19.81
N LYS A 224 16.27 22.15 20.04
CA LYS A 224 16.60 23.18 19.06
C LYS A 224 17.76 24.06 19.57
N ASN A 225 18.55 24.56 18.63
CA ASN A 225 19.56 25.60 18.92
C ASN A 225 18.90 26.98 19.10
N ASN A 226 19.71 28.00 19.33
CA ASN A 226 19.27 29.39 19.54
C ASN A 226 18.51 29.97 18.31
N ASP A 227 18.77 29.46 17.11
CA ASP A 227 18.12 29.86 15.86
C ASP A 227 16.84 29.11 15.59
N GLY A 228 16.38 28.26 16.51
CA GLY A 228 15.17 27.43 16.36
C GLY A 228 15.33 26.21 15.47
N VAL A 229 16.55 25.90 15.03
CA VAL A 229 16.87 24.75 14.18
C VAL A 229 17.05 23.49 15.05
N PRO A 230 16.44 22.35 14.68
CA PRO A 230 16.66 21.09 15.39
C PRO A 230 18.13 20.66 15.34
N VAL A 231 18.73 20.42 16.51
CA VAL A 231 20.18 20.11 16.65
C VAL A 231 20.56 18.79 15.96
N ASP A 232 19.61 17.84 15.86
CA ASP A 232 19.78 16.56 15.18
C ASP A 232 19.10 16.53 13.81
N GLY A 233 18.74 17.70 13.28
CA GLY A 233 18.15 17.87 11.96
C GLY A 233 19.18 18.34 10.94
N ILE A 234 18.96 17.90 9.69
CA ILE A 234 19.63 18.47 8.51
C ILE A 234 18.56 18.94 7.52
N PRO A 235 18.80 19.97 6.71
CA PRO A 235 17.85 20.38 5.68
C PRO A 235 17.51 19.21 4.76
N PHE A 236 16.24 19.05 4.42
CA PHE A 236 15.85 17.98 3.51
C PHE A 236 16.52 18.16 2.14
N HIS A 237 16.44 19.37 1.59
CA HIS A 237 17.19 19.72 0.38
C HIS A 237 18.51 20.43 0.76
N PRO A 238 19.68 20.03 0.23
CA PRO A 238 19.86 19.01 -0.84
C PRO A 238 20.06 17.58 -0.31
N TYR A 239 20.28 17.37 0.99
CA TYR A 239 20.79 16.10 1.52
C TYR A 239 19.88 14.90 1.23
N TYR A 240 18.62 14.95 1.64
CA TYR A 240 17.70 13.86 1.40
C TYR A 240 17.12 13.86 -0.02
N THR A 241 17.02 15.00 -0.66
CA THR A 241 16.69 15.08 -2.08
C THR A 241 17.66 14.26 -2.94
N VAL A 242 18.96 14.38 -2.69
CA VAL A 242 19.98 13.60 -3.43
C VAL A 242 19.87 12.11 -3.11
N LYS A 243 19.65 11.75 -1.84
CA LYS A 243 19.45 10.35 -1.43
C LYS A 243 18.17 9.77 -2.05
N ASP A 244 17.08 10.53 -2.08
CA ASP A 244 15.81 10.09 -2.68
C ASP A 244 15.95 9.90 -4.19
N ILE A 245 16.69 10.77 -4.90
CA ILE A 245 17.00 10.59 -6.32
C ILE A 245 17.82 9.31 -6.55
N PHE A 246 18.81 9.03 -5.69
CA PHE A 246 19.56 7.78 -5.76
C PHE A 246 18.65 6.56 -5.52
N GLY A 247 17.82 6.59 -4.47
CA GLY A 247 16.85 5.53 -4.19
C GLY A 247 15.87 5.31 -5.33
N LEU A 248 15.42 6.39 -5.96
CA LEU A 248 14.56 6.37 -7.14
C LEU A 248 15.28 5.75 -8.36
N ALA A 249 16.55 6.08 -8.58
CA ALA A 249 17.33 5.50 -9.68
C ALA A 249 17.49 3.98 -9.52
N VAL A 250 17.80 3.52 -8.30
CA VAL A 250 17.86 2.08 -7.99
C VAL A 250 16.49 1.41 -8.20
N PHE A 251 15.44 2.01 -7.68
CA PHE A 251 14.07 1.52 -7.86
C PHE A 251 13.70 1.42 -9.34
N LEU A 252 13.93 2.47 -10.13
CA LEU A 252 13.64 2.48 -11.56
C LEU A 252 14.45 1.43 -12.33
N THR A 253 15.71 1.19 -11.96
CA THR A 253 16.52 0.14 -12.58
C THR A 253 15.87 -1.23 -12.38
N ILE A 254 15.45 -1.55 -11.15
CA ILE A 254 14.80 -2.83 -10.84
C ILE A 254 13.42 -2.90 -11.51
N PHE A 255 12.63 -1.83 -11.42
CA PHE A 255 11.29 -1.74 -12.00
C PHE A 255 11.32 -1.93 -13.51
N MET A 256 12.18 -1.20 -14.23
CA MET A 256 12.30 -1.30 -15.68
C MET A 256 12.87 -2.66 -16.10
N PHE A 257 13.80 -3.23 -15.32
CA PHE A 257 14.26 -4.60 -15.57
C PHE A 257 13.07 -5.59 -15.54
N VAL A 258 12.18 -5.48 -14.54
CA VAL A 258 11.00 -6.35 -14.47
C VAL A 258 10.04 -6.06 -15.63
N VAL A 259 9.76 -4.79 -15.94
CA VAL A 259 8.86 -4.40 -17.05
C VAL A 259 9.34 -4.93 -18.40
N PHE A 260 10.65 -4.87 -18.68
CA PHE A 260 11.19 -5.31 -19.96
C PHE A 260 11.41 -6.81 -20.09
N PHE A 261 11.75 -7.48 -18.99
CA PHE A 261 12.20 -8.88 -19.06
C PHE A 261 11.29 -9.88 -18.33
N LEU A 262 10.52 -9.43 -17.35
CA LEU A 262 9.71 -10.29 -16.47
C LEU A 262 8.34 -9.66 -16.11
N PRO A 263 7.59 -9.05 -17.06
CA PRO A 263 6.39 -8.28 -16.72
C PRO A 263 5.29 -9.10 -16.05
N GLU A 264 5.21 -10.37 -16.33
CA GLU A 264 4.26 -11.31 -15.70
C GLU A 264 4.81 -11.90 -14.39
N PHE A 265 6.13 -11.83 -14.19
CA PHE A 265 6.86 -12.42 -13.08
C PHE A 265 6.49 -13.90 -12.84
N GLY A 266 6.45 -14.68 -13.93
CA GLY A 266 6.09 -16.11 -13.88
C GLY A 266 4.62 -16.36 -13.51
N GLY A 267 3.73 -15.43 -13.74
CA GLY A 267 2.31 -15.48 -13.37
C GLY A 267 2.01 -14.93 -11.98
N PHE A 268 3.02 -14.37 -11.28
CA PHE A 268 2.84 -13.79 -9.95
C PHE A 268 2.27 -12.36 -10.00
N PHE A 269 2.67 -11.57 -11.01
CA PHE A 269 2.15 -10.21 -11.21
C PHE A 269 0.97 -10.19 -12.17
N LEU A 270 0.98 -11.05 -13.18
CA LEU A 270 -0.12 -11.22 -14.13
C LEU A 270 -0.35 -12.72 -14.35
N GLU A 271 -1.51 -13.19 -13.96
CA GLU A 271 -1.91 -14.58 -14.08
C GLU A 271 -2.18 -14.95 -15.55
N LYS A 272 -1.79 -16.18 -15.95
CA LYS A 272 -1.96 -16.67 -17.33
C LYS A 272 -3.42 -16.64 -17.79
N ASP A 273 -4.36 -16.95 -16.90
CA ASP A 273 -5.79 -16.97 -17.21
C ASP A 273 -6.34 -15.57 -17.54
N ASN A 274 -5.62 -14.51 -17.20
CA ASN A 274 -6.01 -13.13 -17.55
C ASN A 274 -5.63 -12.72 -18.98
N PHE A 275 -4.92 -13.58 -19.71
CA PHE A 275 -4.66 -13.43 -21.15
C PHE A 275 -5.74 -14.14 -22.02
N VAL A 276 -6.80 -14.63 -21.41
CA VAL A 276 -7.98 -15.20 -22.06
C VAL A 276 -9.18 -14.33 -21.72
N PRO A 277 -10.05 -13.98 -22.70
CA PRO A 277 -11.24 -13.19 -22.44
C PRO A 277 -12.17 -13.87 -21.45
N ALA A 278 -12.87 -13.08 -20.64
CA ALA A 278 -13.80 -13.58 -19.65
C ALA A 278 -14.92 -14.41 -20.30
N ASP A 279 -15.12 -15.62 -19.80
CA ASP A 279 -16.24 -16.49 -20.14
C ASP A 279 -17.12 -16.71 -18.90
N PRO A 280 -18.31 -16.10 -18.83
CA PRO A 280 -19.23 -16.25 -17.71
C PRO A 280 -19.74 -17.67 -17.49
N LEU A 281 -19.64 -18.55 -18.51
CA LEU A 281 -20.11 -19.92 -18.46
C LEU A 281 -19.03 -20.92 -18.06
N LYS A 282 -17.77 -20.50 -17.98
CA LYS A 282 -16.64 -21.37 -17.69
C LYS A 282 -15.85 -20.87 -16.47
N THR A 283 -16.17 -21.41 -15.30
CA THR A 283 -15.44 -21.10 -14.06
C THR A 283 -14.02 -21.66 -14.10
N PRO A 284 -12.98 -20.87 -13.78
CA PRO A 284 -11.61 -21.38 -13.63
C PRO A 284 -11.53 -22.44 -12.51
N GLU A 285 -10.62 -23.40 -12.66
CA GLU A 285 -10.41 -24.45 -11.64
C GLU A 285 -9.98 -23.87 -10.29
N HIS A 286 -9.23 -22.79 -10.32
CA HIS A 286 -8.74 -22.15 -9.11
C HIS A 286 -8.72 -20.62 -9.25
N ILE A 287 -9.66 -19.97 -8.55
CA ILE A 287 -9.77 -18.50 -8.52
C ILE A 287 -8.95 -17.99 -7.34
N VAL A 288 -7.94 -17.17 -7.63
CA VAL A 288 -7.11 -16.50 -6.63
C VAL A 288 -7.10 -14.99 -6.87
N PRO A 289 -7.12 -14.18 -5.79
CA PRO A 289 -6.86 -12.75 -5.94
C PRO A 289 -5.38 -12.51 -6.26
N VAL A 290 -5.07 -11.32 -6.77
CA VAL A 290 -3.68 -10.87 -6.96
C VAL A 290 -2.88 -10.98 -5.66
N TRP A 291 -1.58 -11.28 -5.79
CA TRP A 291 -0.71 -11.72 -4.70
C TRP A 291 -0.75 -10.83 -3.44
N TYR A 292 -0.90 -9.54 -3.58
CA TYR A 292 -0.91 -8.61 -2.45
C TYR A 292 -2.20 -8.68 -1.61
N PHE A 293 -3.25 -9.33 -2.08
CA PHE A 293 -4.47 -9.63 -1.30
C PHE A 293 -4.46 -11.03 -0.68
N THR A 294 -3.57 -11.91 -1.15
CA THR A 294 -3.56 -13.31 -0.74
C THR A 294 -3.35 -13.54 0.76
N PRO A 295 -2.62 -12.69 1.55
CA PRO A 295 -2.56 -12.85 2.99
C PRO A 295 -3.94 -12.74 3.66
N PHE A 296 -4.74 -11.78 3.25
CA PHE A 296 -6.09 -11.56 3.77
C PHE A 296 -7.06 -12.63 3.29
N TYR A 297 -6.92 -13.06 2.03
CA TYR A 297 -7.69 -14.18 1.48
C TYR A 297 -7.39 -15.50 2.18
N ALA A 298 -6.15 -15.75 2.59
CA ALA A 298 -5.81 -16.92 3.38
C ALA A 298 -6.47 -16.90 4.76
N ILE A 299 -6.55 -15.73 5.42
CA ILE A 299 -7.26 -15.55 6.70
C ILE A 299 -8.75 -15.85 6.52
N LEU A 300 -9.38 -15.35 5.45
CA LEU A 300 -10.77 -15.67 5.12
C LEU A 300 -10.98 -17.17 5.01
N ARG A 301 -10.12 -17.87 4.27
CA ARG A 301 -10.20 -19.32 4.04
C ARG A 301 -9.87 -20.17 5.28
N ALA A 302 -9.14 -19.62 6.26
CA ALA A 302 -8.80 -20.33 7.50
C ALA A 302 -10.05 -20.60 8.38
N VAL A 303 -11.09 -19.78 8.25
CA VAL A 303 -12.35 -19.89 8.99
C VAL A 303 -13.35 -20.70 8.16
N PRO A 304 -13.95 -21.80 8.68
CA PRO A 304 -14.85 -22.65 7.90
C PRO A 304 -16.18 -21.98 7.51
N ASP A 305 -16.67 -21.07 8.35
CA ASP A 305 -17.90 -20.32 8.11
C ASP A 305 -17.66 -19.11 7.23
N LYS A 306 -18.51 -18.87 6.22
CA LYS A 306 -18.37 -17.79 5.26
C LYS A 306 -18.40 -16.41 5.93
N LEU A 307 -19.37 -16.16 6.82
CA LEU A 307 -19.49 -14.89 7.52
C LEU A 307 -18.32 -14.68 8.47
N GLY A 308 -17.95 -15.69 9.25
CA GLY A 308 -16.78 -15.67 10.13
C GLY A 308 -15.50 -15.38 9.36
N GLY A 309 -15.32 -15.96 8.17
CA GLY A 309 -14.18 -15.68 7.29
C GLY A 309 -14.14 -14.24 6.82
N VAL A 310 -15.28 -13.68 6.40
CA VAL A 310 -15.39 -12.27 5.98
C VAL A 310 -15.08 -11.34 7.15
N ILE A 311 -15.61 -11.63 8.34
CA ILE A 311 -15.32 -10.86 9.56
C ILE A 311 -13.82 -10.94 9.89
N ALA A 312 -13.22 -12.12 9.87
CA ALA A 312 -11.79 -12.29 10.16
C ALA A 312 -10.91 -11.52 9.16
N MET A 313 -11.23 -11.57 7.87
CA MET A 313 -10.54 -10.81 6.83
C MET A 313 -10.66 -9.29 7.08
N GLY A 314 -11.86 -8.80 7.36
CA GLY A 314 -12.09 -7.39 7.68
C GLY A 314 -11.35 -6.94 8.94
N LEU A 315 -11.40 -7.76 10.02
CA LEU A 315 -10.69 -7.51 11.26
C LEU A 315 -9.17 -7.49 11.08
N ALA A 316 -8.62 -8.32 10.18
CA ALA A 316 -7.18 -8.33 9.91
C ALA A 316 -6.68 -6.97 9.36
N ILE A 317 -7.51 -6.28 8.58
CA ILE A 317 -7.20 -4.92 8.11
C ILE A 317 -7.51 -3.90 9.21
N PHE A 318 -8.67 -4.01 9.86
CA PHE A 318 -9.13 -3.05 10.85
C PHE A 318 -8.22 -2.95 12.08
N VAL A 319 -7.68 -4.06 12.55
CA VAL A 319 -6.80 -4.08 13.73
C VAL A 319 -5.52 -3.25 13.54
N LEU A 320 -5.05 -3.09 12.31
CA LEU A 320 -3.91 -2.23 11.98
C LEU A 320 -4.17 -0.75 12.31
N PHE A 321 -5.42 -0.28 12.18
CA PHE A 321 -5.80 1.09 12.59
C PHE A 321 -5.58 1.31 14.08
N LEU A 322 -5.73 0.26 14.90
CA LEU A 322 -5.65 0.33 16.36
C LEU A 322 -4.22 0.32 16.91
N MET A 323 -3.20 0.13 16.06
CA MET A 323 -1.78 0.05 16.47
C MET A 323 -1.33 1.16 17.44
N PRO A 324 -1.70 2.46 17.24
CA PRO A 324 -1.30 3.52 18.16
C PRO A 324 -1.71 3.28 19.62
N TRP A 325 -2.82 2.58 19.85
CA TRP A 325 -3.38 2.33 21.18
C TRP A 325 -3.08 0.93 21.70
N LEU A 326 -2.83 -0.02 20.83
CA LEU A 326 -2.46 -1.39 21.20
C LEU A 326 -1.02 -1.47 21.71
N ASP A 327 -0.10 -0.71 21.12
CA ASP A 327 1.29 -0.68 21.57
C ASP A 327 1.52 0.39 22.64
N ARG A 328 1.50 -0.03 23.88
CA ARG A 328 1.57 0.81 25.09
C ARG A 328 3.00 1.14 25.53
N CYS A 329 4.03 0.60 24.88
CA CYS A 329 5.43 0.89 25.20
C CYS A 329 5.76 2.34 24.87
N LYS A 330 6.47 3.05 25.76
CA LYS A 330 6.90 4.44 25.52
C LYS A 330 8.05 4.51 24.51
N VAL A 331 8.87 3.47 24.44
CA VAL A 331 10.00 3.39 23.51
C VAL A 331 9.49 3.04 22.10
N LYS A 332 9.91 3.81 21.12
CA LYS A 332 9.44 3.71 19.74
C LYS A 332 10.21 2.66 18.96
N SER A 333 11.53 2.79 18.93
CA SER A 333 12.41 2.04 18.03
C SER A 333 12.67 0.62 18.52
N ILE A 334 12.59 -0.34 17.58
CA ILE A 334 12.97 -1.75 17.77
C ILE A 334 14.42 -1.91 18.30
N ARG A 335 15.30 -0.93 18.08
CA ARG A 335 16.69 -0.95 18.55
C ARG A 335 16.76 -1.05 20.08
N TYR A 336 15.84 -0.40 20.77
CA TYR A 336 15.81 -0.26 22.22
C TYR A 336 14.71 -1.11 22.87
N ARG A 337 13.87 -1.77 22.08
CA ARG A 337 12.80 -2.65 22.56
C ARG A 337 13.33 -4.02 22.98
N SER A 338 12.56 -4.72 23.77
CA SER A 338 12.89 -6.04 24.30
C SER A 338 13.01 -7.10 23.20
N ILE A 339 13.65 -8.21 23.54
CA ILE A 339 13.71 -9.38 22.64
C ILE A 339 12.30 -9.95 22.39
N SER A 340 11.40 -9.88 23.38
CA SER A 340 10.02 -10.35 23.22
C SER A 340 9.27 -9.61 22.12
N TYR A 341 9.42 -8.27 22.03
CA TYR A 341 8.85 -7.49 20.94
C TYR A 341 9.43 -7.89 19.60
N LYS A 342 10.74 -8.08 19.52
CA LYS A 342 11.42 -8.46 18.27
C LYS A 342 10.94 -9.82 17.75
N ILE A 343 10.84 -10.82 18.65
CA ILE A 343 10.32 -12.15 18.31
C ILE A 343 8.87 -12.03 17.83
N LEU A 344 8.05 -11.28 18.55
CA LEU A 344 6.65 -11.09 18.22
C LEU A 344 6.47 -10.43 16.83
N LEU A 345 7.25 -9.40 16.53
CA LEU A 345 7.23 -8.73 15.22
C LEU A 345 7.73 -9.67 14.10
N ILE A 346 8.79 -10.45 14.33
CA ILE A 346 9.28 -11.44 13.37
C ILE A 346 8.21 -12.50 13.10
N ALA A 347 7.57 -13.03 14.16
CA ALA A 347 6.49 -14.00 14.01
C ALA A 347 5.30 -13.43 13.20
N PHE A 348 4.93 -12.18 13.42
CA PHE A 348 3.93 -11.48 12.63
C PHE A 348 4.32 -11.38 11.15
N ILE A 349 5.54 -10.96 10.84
CA ILE A 349 6.03 -10.85 9.46
C ILE A 349 6.04 -12.22 8.78
N VAL A 350 6.56 -13.25 9.45
CA VAL A 350 6.60 -14.63 8.92
C VAL A 350 5.19 -15.15 8.68
N SER A 351 4.25 -14.89 9.61
CA SER A 351 2.85 -15.29 9.43
C SER A 351 2.20 -14.59 8.24
N PHE A 352 2.45 -13.29 8.04
CA PHE A 352 1.91 -12.53 6.92
C PHE A 352 2.43 -13.06 5.57
N ILE A 353 3.74 -13.31 5.46
CA ILE A 353 4.36 -13.90 4.26
C ILE A 353 3.84 -15.32 4.02
N GLY A 354 3.75 -16.15 5.08
CA GLY A 354 3.21 -17.51 5.01
C GLY A 354 1.75 -17.54 4.56
N LEU A 355 0.91 -16.63 5.08
CA LEU A 355 -0.47 -16.46 4.62
C LEU A 355 -0.51 -16.02 3.16
N GLY A 356 0.38 -15.14 2.73
CA GLY A 356 0.52 -14.74 1.33
C GLY A 356 0.76 -15.95 0.42
N TYR A 357 1.72 -16.79 0.77
CA TYR A 357 2.00 -18.02 0.02
C TYR A 357 0.82 -19.00 0.00
N ILE A 358 0.19 -19.24 1.16
CA ILE A 358 -0.96 -20.15 1.28
C ILE A 358 -2.16 -19.64 0.47
N GLY A 359 -2.38 -18.32 0.48
CA GLY A 359 -3.49 -17.69 -0.24
C GLY A 359 -3.42 -17.88 -1.76
N MET A 360 -2.21 -18.06 -2.32
CA MET A 360 -1.99 -18.31 -3.75
C MET A 360 -2.19 -19.77 -4.15
N LYS A 361 -2.30 -20.69 -3.20
CA LYS A 361 -2.36 -22.13 -3.48
C LYS A 361 -3.79 -22.68 -3.34
N ALA A 362 -4.09 -23.72 -4.12
CA ALA A 362 -5.31 -24.49 -3.94
C ALA A 362 -5.38 -25.05 -2.51
N PRO A 363 -6.56 -25.06 -1.88
CA PRO A 363 -6.71 -25.55 -0.51
C PRO A 363 -6.45 -27.05 -0.41
N THR A 364 -5.50 -27.44 0.43
CA THR A 364 -5.28 -28.80 0.90
C THR A 364 -5.46 -28.84 2.41
N TYR A 365 -5.64 -30.01 3.00
CA TYR A 365 -5.75 -30.14 4.45
C TYR A 365 -4.56 -29.50 5.18
N THR A 366 -3.34 -29.80 4.72
CA THR A 366 -2.10 -29.26 5.32
C THR A 366 -2.03 -27.73 5.19
N LEU A 367 -2.30 -27.18 4.00
CA LEU A 367 -2.27 -25.73 3.79
C LEU A 367 -3.37 -25.01 4.57
N THR A 368 -4.55 -25.63 4.71
CA THR A 368 -5.62 -25.07 5.54
C THR A 368 -5.22 -25.04 7.03
N LEU A 369 -4.61 -26.12 7.53
CA LEU A 369 -4.12 -26.16 8.91
C LEU A 369 -3.03 -25.11 9.16
N LEU A 370 -2.04 -25.01 8.27
CA LEU A 370 -1.01 -23.96 8.35
C LEU A 370 -1.60 -22.56 8.26
N GLY A 371 -2.59 -22.35 7.40
CA GLY A 371 -3.33 -21.09 7.30
C GLY A 371 -4.00 -20.70 8.63
N ARG A 372 -4.60 -21.64 9.35
CA ARG A 372 -5.16 -21.42 10.69
C ARG A 372 -4.09 -21.05 11.70
N ILE A 373 -2.95 -21.76 11.73
CA ILE A 373 -1.84 -21.46 12.62
C ILE A 373 -1.31 -20.06 12.37
N PHE A 374 -1.03 -19.70 11.11
CA PHE A 374 -0.55 -18.36 10.79
C PHE A 374 -1.60 -17.27 11.05
N THR A 375 -2.88 -17.56 10.88
CA THR A 375 -3.97 -16.64 11.28
C THR A 375 -3.98 -16.37 12.78
N ILE A 376 -3.79 -17.42 13.61
CA ILE A 376 -3.66 -17.28 15.06
C ILE A 376 -2.42 -16.45 15.43
N ILE A 377 -1.28 -16.67 14.76
CA ILE A 377 -0.05 -15.89 14.99
C ILE A 377 -0.28 -14.42 14.58
N TYR A 378 -0.93 -14.18 13.43
CA TYR A 378 -1.25 -12.83 12.96
C TYR A 378 -2.06 -12.04 13.99
N PHE A 379 -3.19 -12.56 14.46
CA PHE A 379 -4.01 -11.89 15.47
C PHE A 379 -3.36 -11.90 16.86
N GLY A 380 -2.63 -12.97 17.17
CA GLY A 380 -1.86 -13.10 18.40
C GLY A 380 -0.84 -11.97 18.58
N PHE A 381 -0.27 -11.45 17.49
CA PHE A 381 0.61 -10.28 17.54
C PHE A 381 -0.06 -9.09 18.24
N PHE A 382 -1.27 -8.72 17.85
CA PHE A 382 -1.96 -7.55 18.40
C PHE A 382 -2.39 -7.76 19.86
N ILE A 383 -2.89 -8.95 20.17
CA ILE A 383 -3.31 -9.31 21.53
C ILE A 383 -2.09 -9.31 22.46
N LEU A 384 -1.04 -10.03 22.10
CA LEU A 384 0.17 -10.14 22.92
C LEU A 384 0.89 -8.79 23.04
N LEU A 385 0.92 -8.00 21.98
CA LEU A 385 1.50 -6.66 21.98
C LEU A 385 0.85 -5.78 23.07
N TYR A 386 -0.48 -5.81 23.18
CA TYR A 386 -1.21 -5.02 24.19
C TYR A 386 -0.77 -5.35 25.60
N PHE A 387 -0.56 -6.63 25.94
CA PHE A 387 -0.14 -7.05 27.27
C PHE A 387 1.36 -6.86 27.52
N ILE A 388 2.20 -7.28 26.57
CA ILE A 388 3.65 -7.25 26.72
C ILE A 388 4.18 -5.81 26.74
N SER A 389 3.67 -4.94 25.88
CA SER A 389 4.19 -3.58 25.71
C SER A 389 4.00 -2.67 26.93
N LYS A 390 3.04 -2.97 27.81
CA LYS A 390 2.78 -2.18 29.02
C LYS A 390 3.97 -2.18 30.00
N ASN A 391 4.57 -3.35 30.21
CA ASN A 391 5.62 -3.58 31.22
C ASN A 391 6.92 -4.03 30.57
N GLU A 392 7.15 -3.63 29.32
CA GLU A 392 8.31 -4.03 28.52
C GLU A 392 9.60 -3.48 29.12
N LYS A 393 10.60 -4.36 29.33
CA LYS A 393 11.95 -3.97 29.74
C LYS A 393 12.72 -3.47 28.50
N THR A 394 12.91 -2.17 28.40
CA THR A 394 13.59 -1.53 27.27
C THR A 394 15.01 -1.14 27.64
N LYS A 395 15.85 -0.94 26.61
CA LYS A 395 17.15 -0.29 26.74
C LYS A 395 16.95 1.22 26.82
N PRO A 396 17.90 1.96 27.43
CA PRO A 396 17.87 3.42 27.42
C PRO A 396 17.93 3.94 25.99
N VAL A 397 17.04 4.88 25.67
CA VAL A 397 17.05 5.61 24.37
C VAL A 397 18.08 6.74 24.49
N PRO A 398 18.94 6.97 23.49
CA PRO A 398 19.90 8.06 23.53
C PRO A 398 19.18 9.42 23.56
N GLU A 399 19.79 10.42 24.22
CA GLU A 399 19.25 11.78 24.23
C GLU A 399 19.35 12.47 22.87
N ARG A 400 20.32 12.09 22.07
CA ARG A 400 20.62 12.61 20.74
C ARG A 400 20.58 11.49 19.70
N VAL A 401 20.24 11.86 18.49
CA VAL A 401 20.27 10.94 17.34
C VAL A 401 21.69 10.40 17.12
N THR A 402 21.81 9.09 17.06
CA THR A 402 23.09 8.41 16.80
C THR A 402 23.28 8.17 15.30
N MET A 403 24.51 8.37 14.82
CA MET A 403 24.92 7.93 13.49
C MET A 403 25.35 6.46 13.64
N HIS A 404 24.63 5.56 12.98
CA HIS A 404 25.05 4.17 12.84
C HIS A 404 25.48 3.98 11.39
N ASP A 405 26.70 3.57 11.21
CA ASP A 405 27.27 3.15 9.94
C ASP A 405 26.59 1.88 9.44
#